data_763ae31fe4a6580ee7294825d523e0c5
#
_entry.id   763ae31fe4a6580ee7294825d523e0c5
#
_cell.length_a   1.000
_cell.length_b   1.000
_cell.length_c   1.000
_cell.angle_alpha   90.00
_cell.angle_beta   90.00
_cell.angle_gamma   90.00
#
_symmetry.space_group_name_H-M   'P 1'
#
loop_
_entity.id
_entity.type
_entity.pdbx_description
1 polymer ?
#
loop_
_entity_poly.entity_id
_entity_poly.type
_entity_poly.pdbx_seq_one_letter_code
_entity_poly.pdbx_strand_id
1 'polypeptide(L)'
;MSYAKLRLDDDERRIMQVLRSVGARSRKQLAADLAMSASKLTRLSSNLLAHGLIEECPSSEPMTPGRPAVPLRISPDAGYSVGAMLHRGLMEVALVDYAGGVIAHSSQPFDDPDPRIFAARVTASMHDMAIENRLLGRRLLGVGIGVPGSSLSPEGNRRWTVDSLAAWRGIDLKTLFEEHIGHRIWIENDANTAALAEYYVGGLMRRCSTAVVILLGHGIGAGIIVEGRILRGAMASAGEIGCLYPTNEPRPSTLDLLSTLRDEGCAIHSLVDFDEVTAGYEKIVDRWVRRAAKQIEPIINWGVAWIDPGEFVISSPLPAPILQSLVDHIDFGAMHIGDHCSEMPRVSVSTLEGSAATIGAALLPIHATAVM
;
A
#
# COMPACT_ATOMS: atom_id res chain seq x y z
N MET A 1 2.42 9.07 -28.52
CA MET A 1 2.86 10.36 -27.95
C MET A 1 3.98 10.12 -26.99
N SER A 2 5.14 10.76 -27.18
CA SER A 2 6.33 10.58 -26.33
C SER A 2 6.00 11.00 -24.89
N TYR A 3 6.12 10.07 -23.94
CA TYR A 3 6.00 10.36 -22.51
C TYR A 3 7.23 11.18 -22.08
N ALA A 4 7.12 12.50 -22.15
CA ALA A 4 8.12 13.35 -21.53
C ALA A 4 8.20 12.95 -20.06
N LYS A 5 9.38 12.43 -19.64
CA LYS A 5 9.67 12.14 -18.24
C LYS A 5 9.36 13.40 -17.44
N LEU A 6 8.34 13.35 -16.61
CA LEU A 6 8.08 14.40 -15.63
C LEU A 6 9.25 14.34 -14.63
N ARG A 7 10.24 15.19 -14.82
CA ARG A 7 11.37 15.32 -13.88
C ARG A 7 11.08 16.52 -13.00
N LEU A 8 10.54 16.25 -11.83
CA LEU A 8 10.47 17.25 -10.78
C LEU A 8 11.86 17.45 -10.18
N ASP A 9 12.22 18.71 -9.91
CA ASP A 9 13.39 19.00 -9.09
C ASP A 9 13.09 18.70 -7.60
N ASP A 10 14.10 18.74 -6.76
CA ASP A 10 13.96 18.38 -5.34
C ASP A 10 13.02 19.32 -4.59
N ASP A 11 13.02 20.59 -4.92
CA ASP A 11 12.10 21.57 -4.30
C ASP A 11 10.66 21.38 -4.76
N GLU A 12 10.44 21.05 -6.04
CA GLU A 12 9.11 20.69 -6.56
C GLU A 12 8.56 19.44 -5.88
N ARG A 13 9.42 18.41 -5.66
CA ARG A 13 9.02 17.21 -4.91
C ARG A 13 8.65 17.55 -3.48
N ARG A 14 9.40 18.42 -2.81
CA ARG A 14 9.07 18.88 -1.45
C ARG A 14 7.73 19.59 -1.39
N ILE A 15 7.40 20.44 -2.37
CA ILE A 15 6.08 21.07 -2.47
C ILE A 15 4.99 20.01 -2.64
N MET A 16 5.18 19.07 -3.55
CA MET A 16 4.22 17.97 -3.77
C MET A 16 4.03 17.11 -2.54
N GLN A 17 5.10 16.81 -1.80
CA GLN A 17 5.03 16.03 -0.56
C GLN A 17 4.23 16.75 0.52
N VAL A 18 4.45 18.05 0.73
CA VAL A 18 3.65 18.85 1.68
C VAL A 18 2.18 18.86 1.28
N LEU A 19 1.88 19.11 -0.01
CA LEU A 19 0.49 19.12 -0.49
C LEU A 19 -0.19 17.75 -0.35
N ARG A 20 0.54 16.65 -0.47
CA ARG A 20 0.00 15.29 -0.23
C ARG A 20 -0.23 15.03 1.27
N SER A 21 0.72 15.41 2.13
CA SER A 21 0.66 15.10 3.56
C SER A 21 -0.32 16.00 4.32
N VAL A 22 -0.36 17.28 4.01
CA VAL A 22 -1.12 18.28 4.77
C VAL A 22 -2.42 18.70 4.04
N GLY A 23 -2.52 18.41 2.74
CA GLY A 23 -3.64 18.84 1.90
C GLY A 23 -3.43 20.23 1.33
N ALA A 24 -4.54 20.93 1.01
CA ALA A 24 -4.50 22.24 0.38
C ALA A 24 -3.76 23.29 1.22
N ARG A 25 -2.87 24.07 0.59
CA ARG A 25 -2.05 25.11 1.22
C ARG A 25 -1.94 26.33 0.33
N SER A 26 -2.02 27.49 0.93
CA SER A 26 -1.69 28.76 0.23
C SER A 26 -0.18 28.84 -0.03
N ARG A 27 0.22 29.63 -1.04
CA ARG A 27 1.64 29.87 -1.34
C ARG A 27 2.41 30.42 -0.12
N LYS A 28 1.75 31.22 0.73
CA LYS A 28 2.34 31.76 1.97
C LYS A 28 2.62 30.65 2.98
N GLN A 29 1.67 29.73 3.18
CA GLN A 29 1.84 28.58 4.07
C GLN A 29 2.92 27.64 3.57
N LEU A 30 2.90 27.30 2.28
CA LEU A 30 3.96 26.46 1.67
C LEU A 30 5.36 27.08 1.80
N ALA A 31 5.47 28.41 1.66
CA ALA A 31 6.75 29.10 1.83
C ALA A 31 7.27 28.99 3.27
N ALA A 32 6.37 29.06 4.25
CA ALA A 32 6.70 28.88 5.66
C ALA A 32 7.06 27.42 5.98
N ASP A 33 6.22 26.46 5.56
CA ASP A 33 6.40 25.03 5.80
C ASP A 33 7.73 24.50 5.24
N LEU A 34 8.16 25.04 4.09
CA LEU A 34 9.36 24.59 3.36
C LEU A 34 10.61 25.48 3.59
N ALA A 35 10.46 26.55 4.39
CA ALA A 35 11.50 27.57 4.57
C ALA A 35 12.03 28.15 3.22
N MET A 36 11.11 28.39 2.28
CA MET A 36 11.42 28.93 0.94
C MET A 36 11.07 30.42 0.84
N SER A 37 11.81 31.18 0.00
CA SER A 37 11.42 32.54 -0.32
C SER A 37 10.13 32.57 -1.14
N ALA A 38 9.30 33.60 -0.97
CA ALA A 38 8.04 33.77 -1.69
C ALA A 38 8.21 33.77 -3.22
N SER A 39 9.29 34.38 -3.72
CA SER A 39 9.62 34.42 -5.15
C SER A 39 9.95 33.03 -5.71
N LYS A 40 10.78 32.26 -4.99
CA LYS A 40 11.13 30.88 -5.36
C LYS A 40 9.88 30.01 -5.40
N LEU A 41 9.04 30.06 -4.34
CA LEU A 41 7.81 29.28 -4.28
C LEU A 41 6.83 29.64 -5.39
N THR A 42 6.65 30.95 -5.69
CA THR A 42 5.78 31.40 -6.78
C THR A 42 6.22 30.81 -8.11
N ARG A 43 7.52 30.85 -8.42
CA ARG A 43 8.06 30.28 -9.66
C ARG A 43 7.81 28.77 -9.74
N LEU A 44 8.13 28.01 -8.69
CA LEU A 44 7.97 26.55 -8.66
C LEU A 44 6.49 26.15 -8.73
N SER A 45 5.62 26.80 -7.94
CA SER A 45 4.19 26.52 -8.00
C SER A 45 3.55 26.87 -9.34
N SER A 46 4.02 27.94 -10.00
CA SER A 46 3.56 28.26 -11.37
C SER A 46 3.98 27.21 -12.39
N ASN A 47 5.17 26.64 -12.24
CA ASN A 47 5.63 25.52 -13.07
C ASN A 47 4.76 24.27 -12.86
N LEU A 48 4.50 23.90 -11.61
CA LEU A 48 3.64 22.77 -11.27
C LEU A 48 2.20 22.94 -11.78
N LEU A 49 1.64 24.17 -11.69
CA LEU A 49 0.33 24.53 -12.25
C LEU A 49 0.33 24.39 -13.78
N ALA A 50 1.36 24.91 -14.47
CA ALA A 50 1.49 24.83 -15.92
C ALA A 50 1.58 23.36 -16.42
N HIS A 51 2.12 22.46 -15.61
CA HIS A 51 2.15 21.02 -15.89
C HIS A 51 0.87 20.28 -15.45
N GLY A 52 -0.09 20.98 -14.85
CA GLY A 52 -1.34 20.41 -14.36
C GLY A 52 -1.19 19.44 -13.18
N LEU A 53 -0.06 19.50 -12.45
CA LEU A 53 0.21 18.59 -11.32
C LEU A 53 -0.45 19.03 -10.01
N ILE A 54 -0.64 20.34 -9.90
CA ILE A 54 -1.39 20.99 -8.84
C ILE A 54 -2.45 21.88 -9.44
N GLU A 55 -3.44 22.24 -8.65
CA GLU A 55 -4.52 23.13 -9.06
C GLU A 55 -4.87 24.10 -7.93
N GLU A 56 -5.47 25.22 -8.29
CA GLU A 56 -6.05 26.15 -7.34
C GLU A 56 -7.41 25.65 -6.88
N CYS A 57 -7.69 25.75 -5.59
CA CYS A 57 -8.96 25.31 -5.01
C CYS A 57 -9.57 26.40 -4.12
N PRO A 58 -10.90 26.31 -3.85
CA PRO A 58 -11.56 27.24 -2.92
C PRO A 58 -10.92 27.18 -1.54
N SER A 59 -10.81 28.35 -0.88
CA SER A 59 -10.35 28.42 0.52
C SER A 59 -11.44 27.89 1.46
N SER A 60 -11.06 27.03 2.38
CA SER A 60 -11.91 26.62 3.50
C SER A 60 -11.77 27.53 4.72
N GLU A 61 -10.84 28.50 4.70
CA GLU A 61 -10.63 29.44 5.78
C GLU A 61 -11.67 30.56 5.77
N PRO A 62 -12.09 31.07 6.96
CA PRO A 62 -12.97 32.22 7.05
C PRO A 62 -12.37 33.44 6.33
N MET A 63 -13.21 34.25 5.68
CA MET A 63 -12.78 35.45 5.00
C MET A 63 -12.18 36.45 5.98
N THR A 64 -10.85 36.63 5.91
CA THR A 64 -10.15 37.73 6.58
C THR A 64 -10.10 38.96 5.68
N PRO A 65 -10.05 40.21 6.25
CA PRO A 65 -9.91 41.41 5.43
C PRO A 65 -8.64 41.35 4.57
N GLY A 66 -8.80 41.49 3.26
CA GLY A 66 -7.76 41.42 2.24
C GLY A 66 -8.13 40.52 1.07
N ARG A 67 -7.26 40.44 0.03
CA ARG A 67 -7.48 39.50 -1.07
C ARG A 67 -7.35 38.06 -0.54
N PRO A 68 -8.37 37.21 -0.68
CA PRO A 68 -8.32 35.83 -0.19
C PRO A 68 -7.11 35.08 -0.79
N ALA A 69 -6.38 34.38 0.05
CA ALA A 69 -5.34 33.48 -0.41
C ALA A 69 -5.98 32.30 -1.17
N VAL A 70 -5.50 32.03 -2.37
CA VAL A 70 -5.96 30.88 -3.18
C VAL A 70 -5.07 29.68 -2.83
N PRO A 71 -5.62 28.63 -2.16
CA PRO A 71 -4.86 27.43 -1.83
C PRO A 71 -4.56 26.62 -3.08
N LEU A 72 -3.46 25.88 -3.02
CA LEU A 72 -3.02 24.89 -4.01
C LEU A 72 -3.22 23.50 -3.44
N ARG A 73 -3.64 22.56 -4.27
CA ARG A 73 -3.72 21.13 -3.95
C ARG A 73 -3.17 20.29 -5.09
N ILE A 74 -2.87 19.03 -4.82
CA ILE A 74 -2.58 18.05 -5.86
C ILE A 74 -3.79 17.95 -6.78
N SER A 75 -3.56 17.98 -8.08
CA SER A 75 -4.63 17.83 -9.07
C SER A 75 -4.93 16.35 -9.30
N PRO A 76 -6.15 15.85 -8.97
CA PRO A 76 -6.53 14.48 -9.28
C PRO A 76 -6.47 14.19 -10.79
N ASP A 77 -6.71 15.22 -11.59
CA ASP A 77 -6.77 15.12 -13.06
C ASP A 77 -5.41 15.12 -13.76
N ALA A 78 -4.29 15.23 -13.00
CA ALA A 78 -2.93 15.17 -13.57
C ALA A 78 -2.61 13.81 -14.23
N GLY A 79 -3.37 12.79 -13.91
CA GLY A 79 -3.28 11.45 -14.49
C GLY A 79 -3.91 10.41 -13.58
N TYR A 80 -3.80 9.16 -14.00
CA TYR A 80 -4.20 8.01 -13.20
C TYR A 80 -3.18 6.90 -13.34
N SER A 81 -3.22 5.94 -12.45
CA SER A 81 -2.40 4.73 -12.50
C SER A 81 -3.23 3.50 -12.19
N VAL A 82 -2.71 2.35 -12.57
CA VAL A 82 -3.35 1.04 -12.42
C VAL A 82 -2.53 0.22 -11.45
N GLY A 83 -3.20 -0.48 -10.53
CA GLY A 83 -2.62 -1.55 -9.73
C GLY A 83 -3.24 -2.88 -10.10
N ALA A 84 -2.43 -3.93 -10.12
CA ALA A 84 -2.93 -5.28 -10.33
C ALA A 84 -2.25 -6.27 -9.39
N MET A 85 -2.99 -7.28 -8.97
CA MET A 85 -2.50 -8.35 -8.11
C MET A 85 -3.23 -9.65 -8.42
N LEU A 86 -2.52 -10.75 -8.34
CA LEU A 86 -3.12 -12.09 -8.36
C LEU A 86 -2.94 -12.72 -6.99
N HIS A 87 -4.04 -12.98 -6.33
CA HIS A 87 -4.07 -13.45 -4.96
C HIS A 87 -5.25 -14.41 -4.74
N ARG A 88 -4.97 -15.61 -4.27
CA ARG A 88 -6.00 -16.62 -3.91
C ARG A 88 -6.98 -17.01 -5.02
N GLY A 89 -6.54 -17.08 -6.28
CA GLY A 89 -7.44 -17.34 -7.40
C GLY A 89 -8.33 -16.14 -7.73
N LEU A 90 -8.00 -14.95 -7.23
CA LEU A 90 -8.63 -13.70 -7.57
C LEU A 90 -7.61 -12.78 -8.24
N MET A 91 -7.97 -12.26 -9.40
CA MET A 91 -7.27 -11.12 -9.99
C MET A 91 -7.96 -9.85 -9.52
N GLU A 92 -7.20 -8.98 -8.92
CA GLU A 92 -7.66 -7.67 -8.49
C GLU A 92 -7.02 -6.58 -9.32
N VAL A 93 -7.80 -5.57 -9.69
CA VAL A 93 -7.34 -4.37 -10.41
C VAL A 93 -7.91 -3.14 -9.74
N ALA A 94 -7.06 -2.14 -9.48
CA ALA A 94 -7.48 -0.85 -8.94
C ALA A 94 -7.01 0.29 -9.85
N LEU A 95 -7.83 1.33 -9.98
CA LEU A 95 -7.48 2.60 -10.58
C LEU A 95 -7.40 3.67 -9.50
N VAL A 96 -6.32 4.44 -9.50
CA VAL A 96 -6.15 5.59 -8.60
C VAL A 96 -5.82 6.85 -9.38
N ASP A 97 -6.34 7.99 -8.94
CA ASP A 97 -6.00 9.30 -9.51
C ASP A 97 -4.63 9.80 -9.00
N TYR A 98 -4.13 10.89 -9.58
CA TYR A 98 -2.82 11.42 -9.22
C TYR A 98 -2.74 11.93 -7.77
N ALA A 99 -3.86 12.28 -7.14
CA ALA A 99 -3.91 12.65 -5.73
C ALA A 99 -3.86 11.44 -4.78
N GLY A 100 -4.07 10.22 -5.30
CA GLY A 100 -4.12 8.97 -4.55
C GLY A 100 -5.54 8.51 -4.22
N GLY A 101 -6.56 9.20 -4.75
CA GLY A 101 -7.96 8.80 -4.61
C GLY A 101 -8.26 7.54 -5.43
N VAL A 102 -8.96 6.58 -4.82
CA VAL A 102 -9.40 5.36 -5.50
C VAL A 102 -10.55 5.72 -6.44
N ILE A 103 -10.36 5.50 -7.73
CA ILE A 103 -11.38 5.73 -8.76
C ILE A 103 -12.29 4.52 -8.90
N ALA A 104 -11.68 3.33 -8.97
CA ALA A 104 -12.40 2.07 -9.13
C ALA A 104 -11.56 0.90 -8.62
N HIS A 105 -12.24 -0.16 -8.21
CA HIS A 105 -11.63 -1.43 -7.84
C HIS A 105 -12.48 -2.57 -8.38
N SER A 106 -11.83 -3.62 -8.86
CA SER A 106 -12.48 -4.81 -9.42
C SER A 106 -11.76 -6.05 -8.91
N SER A 107 -12.52 -7.07 -8.57
CA SER A 107 -12.01 -8.40 -8.20
C SER A 107 -12.76 -9.44 -9.01
N GLN A 108 -12.05 -10.38 -9.62
CA GLN A 108 -12.64 -11.44 -10.45
C GLN A 108 -11.88 -12.75 -10.27
N PRO A 109 -12.56 -13.91 -10.34
CA PRO A 109 -11.93 -15.22 -10.31
C PRO A 109 -10.89 -15.34 -11.43
N PHE A 110 -9.71 -15.89 -11.09
CA PHE A 110 -8.63 -16.11 -12.05
C PHE A 110 -7.74 -17.27 -11.58
N ASP A 111 -7.82 -18.40 -12.25
CA ASP A 111 -7.16 -19.64 -11.85
C ASP A 111 -5.95 -20.00 -12.74
N ASP A 112 -5.67 -19.21 -13.79
CA ASP A 112 -4.55 -19.47 -14.68
C ASP A 112 -3.24 -18.91 -14.09
N PRO A 113 -2.22 -19.76 -13.85
CA PRO A 113 -0.96 -19.30 -13.28
C PRO A 113 0.01 -18.68 -14.31
N ASP A 114 -0.31 -18.66 -15.62
CA ASP A 114 0.57 -18.08 -16.64
C ASP A 114 0.62 -16.54 -16.52
N PRO A 115 1.80 -15.93 -16.28
CA PRO A 115 1.92 -14.48 -16.14
C PRO A 115 1.55 -13.72 -17.42
N ARG A 116 1.60 -14.36 -18.60
CA ARG A 116 1.20 -13.73 -19.87
C ARG A 116 -0.31 -13.62 -19.98
N ILE A 117 -1.03 -14.65 -19.55
CA ILE A 117 -2.50 -14.65 -19.50
C ILE A 117 -2.98 -13.64 -18.46
N PHE A 118 -2.32 -13.58 -17.30
CA PHE A 118 -2.57 -12.54 -16.30
C PHE A 118 -2.38 -11.14 -16.92
N ALA A 119 -1.27 -10.87 -17.63
CA ALA A 119 -1.01 -9.59 -18.28
C ALA A 119 -2.11 -9.20 -19.27
N ALA A 120 -2.57 -10.15 -20.10
CA ALA A 120 -3.65 -9.93 -21.05
C ALA A 120 -4.98 -9.58 -20.34
N ARG A 121 -5.30 -10.25 -19.24
CA ARG A 121 -6.50 -9.98 -18.43
C ARG A 121 -6.43 -8.63 -17.74
N VAL A 122 -5.27 -8.28 -17.17
CA VAL A 122 -5.03 -6.95 -16.60
C VAL A 122 -5.24 -5.87 -17.66
N THR A 123 -4.71 -6.07 -18.87
CA THR A 123 -4.88 -5.12 -19.98
C THR A 123 -6.35 -4.94 -20.36
N ALA A 124 -7.11 -6.02 -20.47
CA ALA A 124 -8.55 -5.95 -20.73
C ALA A 124 -9.28 -5.22 -19.61
N SER A 125 -9.07 -5.64 -18.35
CA SER A 125 -9.74 -5.06 -17.19
C SER A 125 -9.43 -3.57 -17.03
N MET A 126 -8.17 -3.14 -17.18
CA MET A 126 -7.82 -1.72 -17.08
C MET A 126 -8.45 -0.87 -18.20
N HIS A 127 -8.62 -1.45 -19.39
CA HIS A 127 -9.28 -0.76 -20.51
C HIS A 127 -10.77 -0.57 -20.23
N ASP A 128 -11.46 -1.64 -19.83
CA ASP A 128 -12.90 -1.60 -19.52
C ASP A 128 -13.18 -0.63 -18.36
N MET A 129 -12.41 -0.72 -17.28
CA MET A 129 -12.53 0.21 -16.15
C MET A 129 -12.24 1.66 -16.55
N ALA A 130 -11.29 1.91 -17.48
CA ALA A 130 -11.00 3.24 -17.98
C ALA A 130 -12.15 3.81 -18.82
N ILE A 131 -12.86 2.97 -19.59
CA ILE A 131 -14.08 3.36 -20.32
C ILE A 131 -15.19 3.74 -19.34
N GLU A 132 -15.49 2.84 -18.40
CA GLU A 132 -16.56 3.00 -17.42
C GLU A 132 -16.38 4.27 -16.57
N ASN A 133 -15.14 4.61 -16.23
CA ASN A 133 -14.81 5.76 -15.41
C ASN A 133 -14.41 7.01 -16.21
N ARG A 134 -14.64 7.01 -17.54
CA ARG A 134 -14.39 8.16 -18.43
C ARG A 134 -12.92 8.66 -18.41
N LEU A 135 -11.98 7.72 -18.31
CA LEU A 135 -10.54 8.02 -18.26
C LEU A 135 -9.88 7.96 -19.66
N LEU A 136 -10.61 7.59 -20.71
CA LEU A 136 -10.06 7.58 -22.06
C LEU A 136 -9.54 8.96 -22.46
N GLY A 137 -8.31 9.00 -22.94
CA GLY A 137 -7.62 10.25 -23.29
C GLY A 137 -6.92 10.93 -22.10
N ARG A 138 -7.17 10.51 -20.85
CA ARG A 138 -6.40 10.95 -19.69
C ARG A 138 -5.03 10.28 -19.67
N ARG A 139 -4.09 10.90 -18.99
CA ARG A 139 -2.71 10.42 -18.87
C ARG A 139 -2.65 9.19 -17.96
N LEU A 140 -2.31 8.01 -18.50
CA LEU A 140 -1.92 6.86 -17.71
C LEU A 140 -0.44 6.99 -17.30
N LEU A 141 -0.16 6.96 -15.99
CA LEU A 141 1.19 7.11 -15.44
C LEU A 141 1.99 5.80 -15.51
N GLY A 142 1.29 4.68 -15.45
CA GLY A 142 1.85 3.34 -15.56
C GLY A 142 1.04 2.32 -14.76
N VAL A 143 1.57 1.10 -14.67
CA VAL A 143 0.94 -0.02 -13.98
C VAL A 143 1.87 -0.55 -12.90
N GLY A 144 1.37 -0.66 -11.69
CA GLY A 144 2.05 -1.36 -10.59
C GLY A 144 1.49 -2.76 -10.41
N ILE A 145 2.36 -3.71 -10.13
CA ILE A 145 1.95 -5.11 -9.88
C ILE A 145 2.50 -5.55 -8.54
N GLY A 146 1.58 -5.90 -7.64
CA GLY A 146 1.88 -6.51 -6.36
C GLY A 146 2.13 -8.02 -6.53
N VAL A 147 3.26 -8.51 -6.04
CA VAL A 147 3.64 -9.92 -6.18
C VAL A 147 4.04 -10.48 -4.82
N PRO A 148 3.32 -11.49 -4.30
CA PRO A 148 3.69 -12.14 -3.06
C PRO A 148 4.97 -12.96 -3.20
N GLY A 149 5.76 -13.01 -2.14
CA GLY A 149 7.00 -13.78 -2.07
C GLY A 149 8.26 -12.94 -2.05
N SER A 150 9.38 -13.59 -1.71
CA SER A 150 10.66 -12.94 -1.45
C SER A 150 11.39 -12.53 -2.71
N SER A 151 12.15 -11.46 -2.64
CA SER A 151 12.97 -11.02 -3.77
C SER A 151 14.17 -11.92 -4.03
N LEU A 152 14.50 -12.13 -5.29
CA LEU A 152 15.70 -12.82 -5.77
C LEU A 152 16.71 -11.86 -6.41
N SER A 153 16.41 -10.57 -6.47
CA SER A 153 17.29 -9.56 -7.05
C SER A 153 17.20 -8.23 -6.31
N PRO A 154 18.27 -7.42 -6.29
CA PRO A 154 18.24 -6.11 -5.63
C PRO A 154 17.16 -5.17 -6.15
N GLU A 155 16.79 -5.28 -7.44
CA GLU A 155 15.74 -4.49 -8.07
C GLU A 155 14.33 -4.95 -7.70
N GLY A 156 14.17 -6.18 -7.16
CA GLY A 156 12.89 -6.77 -6.79
C GLY A 156 12.07 -7.30 -7.97
N ASN A 157 12.62 -7.34 -9.19
CA ASN A 157 11.90 -7.77 -10.40
C ASN A 157 11.79 -9.28 -10.54
N ARG A 158 12.68 -10.04 -9.89
CA ARG A 158 12.67 -11.52 -9.83
C ARG A 158 12.32 -11.95 -8.43
N ARG A 159 11.35 -12.87 -8.29
CA ARG A 159 10.83 -13.29 -6.99
C ARG A 159 10.74 -14.80 -6.85
N TRP A 160 10.86 -15.27 -5.62
CA TRP A 160 10.45 -16.60 -5.19
C TRP A 160 9.01 -16.49 -4.70
N THR A 161 8.09 -16.73 -5.62
CA THR A 161 6.66 -16.57 -5.37
C THR A 161 6.05 -17.77 -4.62
N VAL A 162 4.85 -17.59 -4.09
CA VAL A 162 4.03 -18.68 -3.51
C VAL A 162 3.71 -19.76 -4.54
N ASP A 163 3.32 -20.97 -4.08
CA ASP A 163 3.13 -22.12 -4.96
C ASP A 163 2.04 -21.93 -6.02
N SER A 164 0.99 -21.19 -5.71
CA SER A 164 -0.05 -20.83 -6.69
C SER A 164 0.47 -19.97 -7.85
N LEU A 165 1.63 -19.34 -7.70
CA LEU A 165 2.32 -18.53 -8.70
C LEU A 165 3.68 -19.13 -9.09
N ALA A 166 3.84 -20.45 -9.02
CA ALA A 166 5.12 -21.11 -9.30
C ALA A 166 5.67 -20.77 -10.70
N ALA A 167 4.80 -20.56 -11.68
CA ALA A 167 5.18 -20.15 -13.04
C ALA A 167 5.84 -18.76 -13.13
N TRP A 168 5.76 -17.94 -12.06
CA TRP A 168 6.36 -16.60 -11.99
C TRP A 168 7.77 -16.61 -11.38
N ARG A 169 8.20 -17.74 -10.80
CA ARG A 169 9.47 -17.84 -10.05
C ARG A 169 10.68 -17.58 -10.93
N GLY A 170 11.54 -16.66 -10.47
CA GLY A 170 12.84 -16.40 -11.11
C GLY A 170 12.80 -15.69 -12.45
N ILE A 171 11.62 -15.40 -13.02
CA ILE A 171 11.50 -14.62 -14.25
C ILE A 171 11.69 -13.13 -13.96
N ASP A 172 12.17 -12.38 -14.95
CA ASP A 172 12.11 -10.92 -14.90
C ASP A 172 10.69 -10.46 -15.22
N LEU A 173 9.88 -10.33 -14.15
CA LEU A 173 8.47 -9.98 -14.23
C LEU A 173 8.26 -8.58 -14.82
N LYS A 174 9.18 -7.65 -14.55
CA LYS A 174 9.08 -6.30 -15.09
C LYS A 174 9.16 -6.31 -16.61
N THR A 175 10.18 -6.94 -17.17
CA THR A 175 10.36 -7.05 -18.63
C THR A 175 9.18 -7.77 -19.27
N LEU A 176 8.75 -8.90 -18.69
CA LEU A 176 7.62 -9.66 -19.21
C LEU A 176 6.34 -8.83 -19.26
N PHE A 177 6.02 -8.13 -18.17
CA PHE A 177 4.79 -7.33 -18.13
C PHE A 177 4.87 -6.05 -18.96
N GLU A 178 6.04 -5.41 -19.08
CA GLU A 178 6.23 -4.28 -20.02
C GLU A 178 5.98 -4.69 -21.47
N GLU A 179 6.43 -5.87 -21.88
CA GLU A 179 6.19 -6.42 -23.21
C GLU A 179 4.73 -6.75 -23.50
N HIS A 180 4.00 -7.31 -22.51
CA HIS A 180 2.64 -7.81 -22.72
C HIS A 180 1.55 -6.77 -22.42
N ILE A 181 1.78 -5.85 -21.48
CA ILE A 181 0.83 -4.78 -21.15
C ILE A 181 1.08 -3.53 -22.00
N GLY A 182 2.31 -3.34 -22.51
CA GLY A 182 2.66 -2.19 -23.36
C GLY A 182 2.78 -0.86 -22.60
N HIS A 183 2.91 -0.91 -21.28
CA HIS A 183 3.07 0.26 -20.42
C HIS A 183 4.25 0.09 -19.47
N ARG A 184 4.71 1.19 -18.89
CA ARG A 184 5.76 1.15 -17.86
C ARG A 184 5.24 0.41 -16.63
N ILE A 185 6.04 -0.54 -16.12
CA ILE A 185 5.70 -1.44 -15.02
C ILE A 185 6.56 -1.16 -13.79
N TRP A 186 5.94 -1.27 -12.62
CA TRP A 186 6.58 -1.35 -11.32
C TRP A 186 6.18 -2.66 -10.64
N ILE A 187 7.17 -3.41 -10.19
CA ILE A 187 6.97 -4.65 -9.43
C ILE A 187 7.33 -4.38 -7.97
N GLU A 188 6.46 -4.78 -7.05
CA GLU A 188 6.73 -4.66 -5.63
C GLU A 188 6.12 -5.83 -4.85
N ASN A 189 6.62 -6.07 -3.63
CA ASN A 189 6.06 -7.04 -2.70
C ASN A 189 4.66 -6.58 -2.22
N ASP A 190 3.77 -7.53 -1.97
CA ASP A 190 2.39 -7.28 -1.53
C ASP A 190 2.31 -6.55 -0.16
N ALA A 191 3.18 -6.85 0.79
CA ALA A 191 3.24 -6.13 2.06
C ALA A 191 3.77 -4.70 1.89
N ASN A 192 4.73 -4.48 1.00
CA ASN A 192 5.23 -3.15 0.66
C ASN A 192 4.15 -2.32 -0.06
N THR A 193 3.37 -2.94 -0.95
CA THR A 193 2.25 -2.24 -1.59
C THR A 193 1.16 -1.93 -0.57
N ALA A 194 0.82 -2.83 0.35
CA ALA A 194 -0.11 -2.54 1.43
C ALA A 194 0.38 -1.37 2.30
N ALA A 195 1.67 -1.32 2.64
CA ALA A 195 2.25 -0.20 3.37
C ALA A 195 2.14 1.13 2.61
N LEU A 196 2.28 1.10 1.28
CA LEU A 196 2.11 2.28 0.46
C LEU A 196 0.66 2.78 0.45
N ALA A 197 -0.32 1.86 0.41
CA ALA A 197 -1.73 2.21 0.53
C ALA A 197 -2.05 2.85 1.89
N GLU A 198 -1.54 2.27 2.98
CA GLU A 198 -1.71 2.84 4.32
C GLU A 198 -1.05 4.21 4.46
N TYR A 199 0.09 4.40 3.79
CA TYR A 199 0.80 5.67 3.80
C TYR A 199 -0.02 6.77 3.10
N TYR A 200 -0.53 6.53 1.90
CA TYR A 200 -1.24 7.54 1.10
C TYR A 200 -2.72 7.65 1.47
N VAL A 201 -3.43 6.52 1.56
CA VAL A 201 -4.89 6.45 1.72
C VAL A 201 -5.27 6.24 3.18
N GLY A 202 -4.60 5.34 3.89
CA GLY A 202 -4.80 5.08 5.31
C GLY A 202 -4.31 6.21 6.22
N GLY A 203 -3.66 7.24 5.68
CA GLY A 203 -3.30 8.48 6.37
C GLY A 203 -2.05 8.42 7.24
N LEU A 204 -1.22 7.36 7.14
CA LEU A 204 0.07 7.26 7.86
C LEU A 204 0.98 8.46 7.58
N MET A 205 0.98 8.97 6.34
CA MET A 205 1.76 10.15 5.94
C MET A 205 1.58 11.37 6.87
N ARG A 206 0.41 11.47 7.53
CA ARG A 206 0.07 12.58 8.43
C ARG A 206 0.35 12.29 9.89
N ARG A 207 0.58 11.01 10.25
CA ARG A 207 0.69 10.59 11.64
C ARG A 207 2.13 10.34 12.08
N CYS A 208 2.96 9.80 11.19
CA CYS A 208 4.34 9.47 11.54
C CYS A 208 5.24 9.46 10.31
N SER A 209 6.55 9.65 10.53
CA SER A 209 7.59 9.59 9.50
C SER A 209 8.05 8.15 9.21
N THR A 210 7.94 7.28 10.23
CA THR A 210 8.32 5.87 10.15
C THR A 210 7.16 5.01 10.60
N ALA A 211 6.76 4.05 9.77
CA ALA A 211 5.68 3.12 10.05
C ALA A 211 6.00 1.71 9.56
N VAL A 212 5.41 0.73 10.21
CA VAL A 212 5.45 -0.69 9.80
C VAL A 212 4.03 -1.18 9.57
N VAL A 213 3.77 -1.72 8.40
CA VAL A 213 2.49 -2.36 8.09
C VAL A 213 2.70 -3.86 8.02
N ILE A 214 2.09 -4.59 8.92
CA ILE A 214 2.12 -6.05 8.97
C ILE A 214 0.93 -6.56 8.15
N LEU A 215 1.21 -7.24 7.06
CA LEU A 215 0.20 -7.85 6.19
C LEU A 215 -0.02 -9.31 6.59
N LEU A 216 -1.23 -9.62 7.09
CA LEU A 216 -1.70 -10.98 7.31
C LEU A 216 -2.48 -11.44 6.07
N GLY A 217 -1.76 -11.94 5.10
CA GLY A 217 -2.28 -12.50 3.86
C GLY A 217 -2.26 -14.03 3.87
N HIS A 218 -1.94 -14.68 2.74
CA HIS A 218 -1.64 -16.12 2.67
C HIS A 218 -0.49 -16.52 3.61
N GLY A 219 0.48 -15.64 3.76
CA GLY A 219 1.53 -15.67 4.75
C GLY A 219 1.44 -14.45 5.65
N ILE A 220 2.57 -14.12 6.24
CA ILE A 220 2.78 -12.87 6.98
C ILE A 220 4.00 -12.16 6.39
N GLY A 221 3.86 -10.87 6.13
CA GLY A 221 4.93 -9.99 5.65
C GLY A 221 4.82 -8.63 6.31
N ALA A 222 5.84 -7.79 6.15
CA ALA A 222 5.77 -6.39 6.58
C ALA A 222 6.29 -5.46 5.49
N GLY A 223 5.60 -4.34 5.31
CA GLY A 223 6.10 -3.19 4.56
C GLY A 223 6.55 -2.10 5.53
N ILE A 224 7.71 -1.53 5.27
CA ILE A 224 8.32 -0.53 6.15
C ILE A 224 8.43 0.78 5.38
N ILE A 225 7.86 1.85 5.93
CA ILE A 225 7.97 3.21 5.40
C ILE A 225 8.88 4.02 6.31
N VAL A 226 9.90 4.66 5.74
CA VAL A 226 10.79 5.58 6.43
C VAL A 226 10.86 6.87 5.63
N GLU A 227 10.50 8.00 6.23
CA GLU A 227 10.47 9.32 5.59
C GLU A 227 9.75 9.31 4.23
N GLY A 228 8.62 8.60 4.17
CA GLY A 228 7.81 8.48 2.97
C GLY A 228 8.37 7.55 1.89
N ARG A 229 9.39 6.76 2.19
CA ARG A 229 10.01 5.81 1.26
C ARG A 229 9.83 4.38 1.74
N ILE A 230 9.58 3.46 0.83
CA ILE A 230 9.62 2.03 1.14
C ILE A 230 11.07 1.64 1.45
N LEU A 231 11.30 1.07 2.62
CA LEU A 231 12.58 0.45 2.99
C LEU A 231 12.68 -0.92 2.30
N ARG A 232 13.45 -1.00 1.24
CA ARG A 232 13.62 -2.27 0.48
C ARG A 232 14.76 -3.14 1.01
N GLY A 233 15.77 -2.55 1.63
CA GLY A 233 17.01 -3.25 1.98
C GLY A 233 17.88 -3.57 0.76
N ALA A 234 18.99 -4.25 1.00
CA ALA A 234 20.00 -4.54 -0.04
C ALA A 234 19.52 -5.49 -1.15
N MET A 235 18.64 -6.43 -0.81
CA MET A 235 18.09 -7.44 -1.72
C MET A 235 16.58 -7.29 -1.94
N ALA A 236 16.04 -6.11 -1.69
CA ALA A 236 14.60 -5.82 -1.73
C ALA A 236 13.78 -6.82 -0.87
N SER A 237 14.32 -7.25 0.26
CA SER A 237 13.74 -8.25 1.17
C SER A 237 13.57 -7.71 2.59
N ALA A 238 13.64 -6.40 2.82
CA ALA A 238 13.29 -5.83 4.11
C ALA A 238 11.80 -6.11 4.39
N GLY A 239 11.49 -6.52 5.63
CA GLY A 239 10.12 -6.86 6.00
C GLY A 239 9.69 -8.30 5.74
N GLU A 240 10.59 -9.19 5.30
CA GLU A 240 10.33 -10.63 5.16
C GLU A 240 10.22 -11.33 6.53
N ILE A 241 9.33 -10.81 7.39
CA ILE A 241 9.12 -11.31 8.75
C ILE A 241 8.54 -12.73 8.78
N GLY A 242 7.95 -13.20 7.68
CA GLY A 242 7.51 -14.58 7.53
C GLY A 242 8.63 -15.61 7.71
N CYS A 243 9.89 -15.23 7.46
CA CYS A 243 11.07 -16.06 7.67
C CYS A 243 11.41 -16.28 9.16
N LEU A 244 10.82 -15.50 10.07
CA LEU A 244 11.03 -15.65 11.52
C LEU A 244 10.20 -16.81 12.11
N TYR A 245 9.24 -17.34 11.36
CA TYR A 245 8.41 -18.47 11.78
C TYR A 245 8.97 -19.78 11.23
N PRO A 246 9.10 -20.82 12.06
CA PRO A 246 9.48 -22.14 11.58
C PRO A 246 8.52 -22.65 10.51
N THR A 247 9.06 -23.35 9.51
CA THR A 247 8.25 -23.83 8.35
C THR A 247 7.24 -24.92 8.73
N ASN A 248 7.48 -25.62 9.84
CA ASN A 248 6.64 -26.70 10.36
C ASN A 248 5.67 -26.25 11.48
N GLU A 249 5.61 -24.96 11.77
CA GLU A 249 4.72 -24.42 12.79
C GLU A 249 3.65 -23.51 12.15
N PRO A 250 2.44 -23.46 12.75
CA PRO A 250 1.41 -22.51 12.36
C PRO A 250 1.92 -21.07 12.48
N ARG A 251 1.66 -20.24 11.45
CA ARG A 251 1.99 -18.81 11.47
C ARG A 251 0.73 -17.97 11.38
N PRO A 252 0.69 -16.73 11.90
CA PRO A 252 -0.49 -15.88 11.84
C PRO A 252 -0.76 -15.48 10.40
N SER A 253 -1.61 -16.22 9.72
CA SER A 253 -1.97 -15.99 8.32
C SER A 253 -3.42 -16.42 8.06
N THR A 254 -4.01 -15.90 6.99
CA THR A 254 -5.37 -16.28 6.62
C THR A 254 -5.47 -17.74 6.18
N LEU A 255 -4.41 -18.31 5.59
CA LEU A 255 -4.36 -19.74 5.27
C LEU A 255 -4.42 -20.61 6.50
N ASP A 256 -3.68 -20.25 7.55
CA ASP A 256 -3.67 -20.97 8.81
C ASP A 256 -5.03 -20.90 9.51
N LEU A 257 -5.69 -19.74 9.51
CA LEU A 257 -7.06 -19.62 10.03
C LEU A 257 -8.04 -20.51 9.26
N LEU A 258 -8.02 -20.46 7.93
CA LEU A 258 -8.88 -21.29 7.10
C LEU A 258 -8.61 -22.79 7.28
N SER A 259 -7.35 -23.19 7.44
CA SER A 259 -7.01 -24.57 7.75
C SER A 259 -7.53 -24.98 9.13
N THR A 260 -7.29 -24.16 10.14
CA THR A 260 -7.77 -24.41 11.52
C THR A 260 -9.30 -24.59 11.56
N LEU A 261 -10.05 -23.75 10.83
CA LEU A 261 -11.51 -23.85 10.75
C LEU A 261 -11.96 -25.16 10.05
N ARG A 262 -11.30 -25.53 8.94
CA ARG A 262 -11.60 -26.77 8.21
C ARG A 262 -11.31 -28.02 9.02
N ASP A 263 -10.21 -28.04 9.75
CA ASP A 263 -9.82 -29.15 10.61
C ASP A 263 -10.82 -29.38 11.75
N GLU A 264 -11.55 -28.34 12.15
CA GLU A 264 -12.61 -28.37 13.14
C GLU A 264 -14.02 -28.58 12.49
N GLY A 265 -14.07 -28.90 11.20
CA GLY A 265 -15.31 -29.25 10.47
C GLY A 265 -16.08 -28.09 9.84
N CYS A 266 -15.54 -26.88 9.83
CA CYS A 266 -16.15 -25.75 9.14
C CYS A 266 -15.99 -25.89 7.62
N ALA A 267 -17.07 -25.75 6.86
CA ALA A 267 -17.07 -25.88 5.40
C ALA A 267 -16.54 -24.63 4.67
N ILE A 268 -15.58 -23.91 5.26
CA ILE A 268 -15.05 -22.69 4.71
C ILE A 268 -14.00 -22.97 3.61
N HIS A 269 -14.17 -22.33 2.44
CA HIS A 269 -13.25 -22.43 1.32
C HIS A 269 -12.47 -21.12 1.07
N SER A 270 -13.08 -19.98 1.35
CA SER A 270 -12.51 -18.66 1.14
C SER A 270 -12.95 -17.70 2.24
N LEU A 271 -12.42 -16.47 2.22
CA LEU A 271 -12.82 -15.41 3.15
C LEU A 271 -14.05 -14.62 2.65
N VAL A 272 -14.57 -14.91 1.46
CA VAL A 272 -15.69 -14.15 0.87
C VAL A 272 -16.95 -14.30 1.71
N ASP A 273 -17.23 -15.53 2.17
CA ASP A 273 -18.43 -15.84 2.96
C ASP A 273 -18.07 -16.08 4.45
N PHE A 274 -17.02 -15.41 4.93
CA PHE A 274 -16.44 -15.71 6.24
C PHE A 274 -17.47 -15.65 7.37
N ASP A 275 -18.21 -14.57 7.48
CA ASP A 275 -19.16 -14.36 8.59
C ASP A 275 -20.33 -15.36 8.57
N GLU A 276 -20.83 -15.71 7.39
CA GLU A 276 -21.93 -16.66 7.23
C GLU A 276 -21.50 -18.09 7.58
N VAL A 277 -20.32 -18.49 7.11
CA VAL A 277 -19.84 -19.88 7.23
C VAL A 277 -19.22 -20.15 8.60
N THR A 278 -18.70 -19.12 9.30
CA THR A 278 -18.09 -19.27 10.62
C THR A 278 -19.07 -19.15 11.79
N ALA A 279 -20.34 -18.93 11.53
CA ALA A 279 -21.38 -18.94 12.57
C ALA A 279 -21.36 -20.29 13.34
N GLY A 280 -21.13 -20.22 14.66
CA GLY A 280 -20.94 -21.40 15.53
C GLY A 280 -19.47 -21.84 15.73
N TYR A 281 -18.53 -21.22 15.04
CA TYR A 281 -17.08 -21.46 15.18
C TYR A 281 -16.33 -20.32 15.89
N GLU A 282 -17.03 -19.41 16.55
CA GLU A 282 -16.46 -18.20 17.17
C GLU A 282 -15.36 -18.54 18.18
N LYS A 283 -15.50 -19.65 18.94
CA LYS A 283 -14.48 -20.13 19.88
C LYS A 283 -13.19 -20.56 19.19
N ILE A 284 -13.29 -21.09 17.97
CA ILE A 284 -12.13 -21.49 17.17
C ILE A 284 -11.41 -20.23 16.67
N VAL A 285 -12.16 -19.26 16.15
CA VAL A 285 -11.65 -17.96 15.71
C VAL A 285 -10.95 -17.25 16.88
N ASP A 286 -11.59 -17.17 18.07
CA ASP A 286 -11.01 -16.53 19.25
C ASP A 286 -9.70 -17.22 19.70
N ARG A 287 -9.65 -18.54 19.68
CA ARG A 287 -8.42 -19.31 19.97
C ARG A 287 -7.30 -18.96 18.98
N TRP A 288 -7.63 -18.89 17.69
CA TRP A 288 -6.68 -18.49 16.66
C TRP A 288 -6.20 -17.05 16.85
N VAL A 289 -7.10 -16.12 17.13
CA VAL A 289 -6.78 -14.71 17.40
C VAL A 289 -5.78 -14.57 18.54
N ARG A 290 -6.03 -15.24 19.69
CA ARG A 290 -5.12 -15.22 20.84
C ARG A 290 -3.74 -15.79 20.52
N ARG A 291 -3.69 -16.86 19.72
CA ARG A 291 -2.41 -17.42 19.27
C ARG A 291 -1.71 -16.46 18.32
N ALA A 292 -2.41 -15.92 17.33
CA ALA A 292 -1.86 -14.97 16.34
C ALA A 292 -1.31 -13.70 17.02
N ALA A 293 -2.02 -13.14 18.00
CA ALA A 293 -1.55 -12.01 18.78
C ALA A 293 -0.21 -12.31 19.45
N LYS A 294 -0.11 -13.45 20.19
CA LYS A 294 1.15 -13.87 20.83
C LYS A 294 2.29 -14.12 19.84
N GLN A 295 1.99 -14.52 18.60
CA GLN A 295 2.99 -14.72 17.56
C GLN A 295 3.47 -13.40 16.95
N ILE A 296 2.63 -12.35 16.96
CA ILE A 296 2.96 -11.03 16.44
C ILE A 296 3.69 -10.16 17.47
N GLU A 297 3.44 -10.34 18.76
CA GLU A 297 4.10 -9.59 19.85
C GLU A 297 5.63 -9.49 19.69
N PRO A 298 6.39 -10.61 19.49
CA PRO A 298 7.84 -10.52 19.29
C PRO A 298 8.23 -9.71 18.05
N ILE A 299 7.43 -9.77 16.98
CA ILE A 299 7.69 -9.02 15.74
C ILE A 299 7.60 -7.50 16.00
N ILE A 300 6.58 -7.08 16.75
CA ILE A 300 6.44 -5.66 17.13
C ILE A 300 7.61 -5.25 18.03
N ASN A 301 7.99 -6.06 19.02
CA ASN A 301 9.14 -5.81 19.89
C ASN A 301 10.43 -5.60 19.11
N TRP A 302 10.74 -6.50 18.18
CA TRP A 302 11.92 -6.36 17.33
C TRP A 302 11.81 -5.14 16.44
N GLY A 303 10.63 -4.88 15.89
CA GLY A 303 10.39 -3.69 15.08
C GLY A 303 10.62 -2.40 15.84
N VAL A 304 10.16 -2.29 17.10
CA VAL A 304 10.45 -1.13 17.95
C VAL A 304 11.95 -1.00 18.20
N ALA A 305 12.63 -2.10 18.54
CA ALA A 305 14.04 -2.07 18.89
C ALA A 305 14.97 -1.71 17.71
N TRP A 306 14.58 -2.02 16.47
CA TRP A 306 15.44 -1.89 15.29
C TRP A 306 15.03 -0.76 14.37
N ILE A 307 13.74 -0.39 14.34
CA ILE A 307 13.17 0.54 13.35
C ILE A 307 12.65 1.81 14.03
N ASP A 308 12.23 1.69 15.33
CA ASP A 308 11.60 2.78 16.09
C ASP A 308 10.43 3.45 15.35
N PRO A 309 9.40 2.70 14.93
CA PRO A 309 8.28 3.26 14.20
C PRO A 309 7.31 3.99 15.12
N GLY A 310 6.69 5.06 14.63
CA GLY A 310 5.61 5.75 15.34
C GLY A 310 4.29 4.95 15.33
N GLU A 311 4.10 4.06 14.35
CA GLU A 311 2.87 3.26 14.24
C GLU A 311 3.13 1.90 13.58
N PHE A 312 2.48 0.86 14.13
CA PHE A 312 2.24 -0.41 13.44
C PHE A 312 0.80 -0.48 12.97
N VAL A 313 0.59 -0.92 11.72
CA VAL A 313 -0.75 -1.18 11.18
C VAL A 313 -0.88 -2.66 10.85
N ILE A 314 -1.91 -3.32 11.37
CA ILE A 314 -2.26 -4.68 10.99
C ILE A 314 -3.22 -4.60 9.81
N SER A 315 -2.77 -5.07 8.66
CA SER A 315 -3.54 -5.11 7.42
C SER A 315 -3.86 -6.55 7.04
N SER A 316 -5.09 -6.83 6.65
CA SER A 316 -5.53 -8.18 6.28
C SER A 316 -6.87 -8.10 5.54
N PRO A 317 -7.22 -9.09 4.71
CA PRO A 317 -8.59 -9.27 4.22
C PRO A 317 -9.54 -9.94 5.22
N LEU A 318 -9.13 -10.15 6.47
CA LEU A 318 -10.02 -10.60 7.53
C LEU A 318 -10.99 -9.48 7.95
N PRO A 319 -12.19 -9.82 8.43
CA PRO A 319 -13.14 -8.84 8.95
C PRO A 319 -12.52 -7.95 10.04
N ALA A 320 -12.84 -6.65 9.99
CA ALA A 320 -12.29 -5.65 10.93
C ALA A 320 -12.49 -6.02 12.41
N PRO A 321 -13.62 -6.62 12.86
CA PRO A 321 -13.78 -7.04 14.25
C PRO A 321 -12.76 -8.09 14.69
N ILE A 322 -12.36 -9.00 13.80
CA ILE A 322 -11.35 -10.03 14.10
C ILE A 322 -9.97 -9.38 14.23
N LEU A 323 -9.64 -8.46 13.35
CA LEU A 323 -8.38 -7.71 13.42
C LEU A 323 -8.32 -6.83 14.66
N GLN A 324 -9.42 -6.19 15.03
CA GLN A 324 -9.48 -5.41 16.27
C GLN A 324 -9.29 -6.30 17.48
N SER A 325 -9.98 -7.45 17.54
CA SER A 325 -9.78 -8.43 18.60
C SER A 325 -8.34 -8.92 18.67
N LEU A 326 -7.67 -9.11 17.52
CA LEU A 326 -6.25 -9.48 17.49
C LEU A 326 -5.38 -8.41 18.13
N VAL A 327 -5.58 -7.14 17.77
CA VAL A 327 -4.83 -6.01 18.34
C VAL A 327 -5.09 -5.88 19.84
N ASP A 328 -6.32 -6.06 20.29
CA ASP A 328 -6.71 -5.99 21.71
C ASP A 328 -6.08 -7.09 22.56
N HIS A 329 -5.64 -8.21 21.95
CA HIS A 329 -4.95 -9.31 22.62
C HIS A 329 -3.42 -9.20 22.57
N ILE A 330 -2.84 -8.19 21.93
CA ILE A 330 -1.40 -7.92 21.98
C ILE A 330 -1.06 -7.33 23.34
N ASP A 331 -0.25 -8.02 24.12
CA ASP A 331 0.17 -7.61 25.47
C ASP A 331 1.47 -6.80 25.41
N PHE A 332 1.36 -5.48 25.39
CA PHE A 332 2.53 -4.60 25.46
C PHE A 332 3.24 -4.65 26.82
N GLY A 333 2.57 -5.09 27.89
CA GLY A 333 3.18 -5.27 29.21
C GLY A 333 4.19 -6.42 29.26
N ALA A 334 4.07 -7.41 28.38
CA ALA A 334 5.05 -8.49 28.23
C ALA A 334 6.32 -8.06 27.48
N MET A 335 6.27 -6.91 26.81
CA MET A 335 7.39 -6.34 26.08
C MET A 335 8.29 -5.58 27.04
N HIS A 336 9.50 -6.05 27.29
CA HIS A 336 10.51 -5.41 28.17
C HIS A 336 11.08 -4.09 27.61
N ILE A 337 10.24 -3.30 26.92
CA ILE A 337 10.61 -2.02 26.32
C ILE A 337 10.18 -0.87 27.23
N GLY A 338 9.21 -1.09 28.10
CA GLY A 338 8.53 -0.05 28.89
C GLY A 338 9.43 0.82 29.75
N ASP A 339 10.58 0.29 30.22
CA ASP A 339 11.49 1.04 31.08
C ASP A 339 12.46 1.95 30.31
N HIS A 340 12.53 1.82 28.98
CA HIS A 340 13.52 2.50 28.13
C HIS A 340 12.93 3.34 26.99
N CYS A 341 11.65 3.18 26.67
CA CYS A 341 10.96 3.96 25.63
C CYS A 341 10.12 5.07 26.27
N SER A 342 10.27 6.31 25.79
CA SER A 342 9.46 7.45 26.24
C SER A 342 8.00 7.36 25.77
N GLU A 343 7.76 6.74 24.63
CA GLU A 343 6.42 6.52 24.06
C GLU A 343 6.38 5.16 23.35
N MET A 344 5.30 4.40 23.58
CA MET A 344 5.05 3.15 22.85
C MET A 344 4.43 3.47 21.49
N PRO A 345 4.85 2.77 20.41
CA PRO A 345 4.22 2.97 19.12
C PRO A 345 2.74 2.58 19.17
N ARG A 346 1.92 3.29 18.41
CA ARG A 346 0.53 2.92 18.21
C ARG A 346 0.45 1.62 17.41
N VAL A 347 -0.44 0.71 17.81
CA VAL A 347 -0.86 -0.43 16.99
C VAL A 347 -2.31 -0.23 16.58
N SER A 348 -2.58 -0.26 15.28
CA SER A 348 -3.90 0.00 14.73
C SER A 348 -4.27 -1.03 13.65
N VAL A 349 -5.56 -1.08 13.32
CA VAL A 349 -6.08 -1.92 12.24
C VAL A 349 -6.23 -1.08 10.98
N SER A 350 -5.90 -1.68 9.84
CA SER A 350 -6.17 -1.10 8.52
C SER A 350 -7.66 -0.83 8.30
N THR A 351 -7.97 0.31 7.72
CA THR A 351 -9.33 0.67 7.29
C THR A 351 -9.55 0.41 5.79
N LEU A 352 -8.54 -0.12 5.09
CA LEU A 352 -8.59 -0.37 3.65
C LEU A 352 -9.10 -1.78 3.29
N GLU A 353 -9.50 -2.53 4.31
CA GLU A 353 -9.99 -3.91 4.16
C GLU A 353 -9.03 -4.77 3.31
N GLY A 354 -9.53 -5.71 2.54
CA GLY A 354 -8.69 -6.60 1.72
C GLY A 354 -7.99 -5.95 0.51
N SER A 355 -8.31 -4.70 0.17
CA SER A 355 -7.84 -4.05 -1.07
C SER A 355 -6.52 -3.27 -0.93
N ALA A 356 -5.97 -3.17 0.28
CA ALA A 356 -4.77 -2.34 0.55
C ALA A 356 -3.61 -2.65 -0.41
N ALA A 357 -3.29 -3.92 -0.62
CA ALA A 357 -2.16 -4.30 -1.47
C ALA A 357 -2.37 -3.92 -2.95
N THR A 358 -3.59 -4.07 -3.48
CA THR A 358 -3.91 -3.72 -4.87
C THR A 358 -3.95 -2.20 -5.07
N ILE A 359 -4.52 -1.45 -4.12
CA ILE A 359 -4.49 0.01 -4.11
C ILE A 359 -3.04 0.51 -4.06
N GLY A 360 -2.24 -0.08 -3.18
CA GLY A 360 -0.82 0.26 -3.06
C GLY A 360 -0.02 -0.05 -4.32
N ALA A 361 -0.33 -1.13 -5.02
CA ALA A 361 0.24 -1.40 -6.33
C ALA A 361 -0.10 -0.27 -7.32
N ALA A 362 -1.35 0.21 -7.34
CA ALA A 362 -1.75 1.35 -8.16
C ALA A 362 -1.01 2.65 -7.79
N LEU A 363 -0.58 2.80 -6.54
CA LEU A 363 0.17 3.98 -6.09
C LEU A 363 1.66 3.94 -6.47
N LEU A 364 2.23 2.79 -6.87
CA LEU A 364 3.66 2.69 -7.22
C LEU A 364 4.12 3.68 -8.29
N PRO A 365 3.40 3.86 -9.43
CA PRO A 365 3.78 4.85 -10.43
C PRO A 365 3.79 6.28 -9.90
N ILE A 366 2.82 6.62 -9.04
CA ILE A 366 2.70 7.93 -8.40
C ILE A 366 3.83 8.15 -7.41
N HIS A 367 4.08 7.16 -6.56
CA HIS A 367 5.17 7.18 -5.58
C HIS A 367 6.53 7.36 -6.24
N ALA A 368 6.78 6.66 -7.34
CA ALA A 368 8.02 6.81 -8.11
C ALA A 368 8.21 8.21 -8.68
N THR A 369 7.15 8.98 -8.94
CA THR A 369 7.27 10.39 -9.36
C THR A 369 7.53 11.34 -8.21
N ALA A 370 7.14 10.97 -6.99
CA ALA A 370 7.26 11.81 -5.81
C ALA A 370 8.62 11.65 -5.08
N VAL A 371 9.27 10.49 -5.22
CA VAL A 371 10.40 10.09 -4.37
C VAL A 371 11.73 9.93 -5.14
N MET A 372 11.70 9.81 -6.48
CA MET A 372 12.93 9.66 -7.30
C MET A 372 13.53 10.99 -7.73
#